data_f4b56a80dd88287ccce8f5532763643a
#
_entry.id   f4b56a80dd88287ccce8f5532763643a
#
_cell.length_a   1.000
_cell.length_b   1.000
_cell.length_c   1.000
_cell.angle_alpha   90.00
_cell.angle_beta   90.00
_cell.angle_gamma   90.00
#
_symmetry.space_group_name_H-M   'P 1'
#
loop_
_entity.id
_entity.type
_entity.pdbx_description
1 polymer ?
#
loop_
_entity_poly.entity_id
_entity_poly.type
_entity_poly.pdbx_seq_one_letter_code
_entity_poly.pdbx_strand_id
1 'polypeptide(L)'
;MEMKDFSLEGKVALVTGASYGIGFAIAEGMAKAGATIVFNDIRQELVDKGLAAYKEAGVEAHGYVCDVTDEDAVQAMVKQIAQEVGVIDILVNNAGIIKRIPMCEMTAAQFRQVVDVDLNAPFIVSKAVIPGMIEKGHGKIINICSMMSELGRETVSAYAAAKGGLKMLTKNIASEYGEYNIQCKGIGPGYIETPQTAPLRERQADGSRHPFDQFIIAKTPAARWGTTEDLVGPAVFLASDASNFVNGHVLYVDGGILAYIGKQPK
;
A
#
# COMPACT_ATOMS: atom_id res chain seq x y z
N MET A 1 9.48 -22.26 14.92
CA MET A 1 9.57 -21.10 14.00
C MET A 1 10.97 -20.54 14.13
N GLU A 2 11.69 -20.52 13.05
CA GLU A 2 13.01 -19.88 13.00
C GLU A 2 12.83 -18.46 12.43
N MET A 3 13.69 -17.52 12.85
CA MET A 3 13.63 -16.12 12.34
C MET A 3 13.81 -16.02 10.84
N LYS A 4 14.41 -17.03 10.21
CA LYS A 4 14.50 -17.15 8.75
C LYS A 4 13.14 -17.17 8.03
N ASP A 5 12.05 -17.57 8.72
CA ASP A 5 10.71 -17.57 8.15
C ASP A 5 10.22 -16.16 7.79
N PHE A 6 10.86 -15.10 8.33
CA PHE A 6 10.62 -13.70 7.99
C PHE A 6 11.56 -13.16 6.91
N SER A 7 12.54 -13.96 6.45
CA SER A 7 13.46 -13.56 5.39
C SER A 7 12.74 -13.42 4.05
N LEU A 8 13.15 -12.41 3.28
CA LEU A 8 12.73 -12.20 1.90
C LEU A 8 13.89 -12.42 0.92
N GLU A 9 14.95 -13.09 1.38
CA GLU A 9 16.14 -13.36 0.56
C GLU A 9 15.78 -14.12 -0.71
N GLY A 10 16.28 -13.65 -1.86
CA GLY A 10 16.01 -14.23 -3.17
C GLY A 10 14.62 -13.94 -3.74
N LYS A 11 13.80 -13.09 -3.08
CA LYS A 11 12.48 -12.68 -3.56
C LYS A 11 12.58 -11.37 -4.32
N VAL A 12 11.85 -11.27 -5.43
CA VAL A 12 11.65 -10.03 -6.19
C VAL A 12 10.34 -9.39 -5.73
N ALA A 13 10.41 -8.17 -5.19
CA ALA A 13 9.28 -7.43 -4.68
C ALA A 13 8.98 -6.20 -5.54
N LEU A 14 7.82 -6.17 -6.21
CA LEU A 14 7.29 -4.99 -6.89
C LEU A 14 6.40 -4.18 -5.94
N VAL A 15 6.74 -2.91 -5.73
CA VAL A 15 5.94 -1.97 -4.93
C VAL A 15 5.49 -0.81 -5.83
N THR A 16 4.17 -0.67 -6.05
CA THR A 16 3.65 0.39 -6.93
C THR A 16 3.58 1.75 -6.21
N GLY A 17 3.92 2.83 -6.94
CA GLY A 17 3.89 4.19 -6.39
C GLY A 17 4.86 4.37 -5.21
N ALA A 18 6.07 3.82 -5.30
CA ALA A 18 6.98 3.72 -4.16
C ALA A 18 8.21 4.63 -4.26
N SER A 19 8.12 5.73 -4.97
CA SER A 19 9.18 6.76 -5.01
C SER A 19 9.31 7.52 -3.69
N TYR A 20 8.29 7.51 -2.83
CA TYR A 20 8.26 8.16 -1.51
C TYR A 20 7.13 7.62 -0.62
N GLY A 21 7.08 8.06 0.63
CA GLY A 21 5.97 7.78 1.55
C GLY A 21 5.86 6.32 1.99
N ILE A 22 4.63 5.80 2.08
CA ILE A 22 4.35 4.44 2.59
C ILE A 22 5.02 3.39 1.72
N GLY A 23 4.88 3.47 0.40
CA GLY A 23 5.47 2.51 -0.53
C GLY A 23 6.98 2.45 -0.43
N PHE A 24 7.63 3.61 -0.35
CA PHE A 24 9.08 3.70 -0.17
C PHE A 24 9.54 3.00 1.12
N ALA A 25 8.92 3.32 2.26
CA ALA A 25 9.29 2.73 3.55
C ALA A 25 9.08 1.21 3.58
N ILE A 26 7.97 0.73 3.01
CA ILE A 26 7.70 -0.71 2.88
C ILE A 26 8.78 -1.39 2.01
N ALA A 27 9.11 -0.81 0.86
CA ALA A 27 10.13 -1.36 -0.03
C ALA A 27 11.53 -1.36 0.61
N GLU A 28 11.91 -0.26 1.28
CA GLU A 28 13.15 -0.19 2.06
C GLU A 28 13.21 -1.29 3.14
N GLY A 29 12.10 -1.49 3.87
CA GLY A 29 12.02 -2.54 4.87
C GLY A 29 12.10 -3.95 4.28
N MET A 30 11.50 -4.19 3.12
CA MET A 30 11.61 -5.46 2.39
C MET A 30 13.04 -5.69 1.88
N ALA A 31 13.73 -4.64 1.41
CA ALA A 31 15.15 -4.73 1.04
C ALA A 31 16.03 -5.15 2.22
N LYS A 32 15.81 -4.55 3.41
CA LYS A 32 16.50 -4.91 4.65
C LYS A 32 16.21 -6.35 5.10
N ALA A 33 15.07 -6.90 4.67
CA ALA A 33 14.72 -8.31 4.88
C ALA A 33 15.27 -9.25 3.80
N GLY A 34 15.99 -8.73 2.78
CA GLY A 34 16.67 -9.50 1.73
C GLY A 34 16.02 -9.50 0.36
N ALA A 35 14.90 -8.79 0.16
CA ALA A 35 14.26 -8.73 -1.15
C ALA A 35 15.02 -7.84 -2.15
N THR A 36 15.03 -8.25 -3.43
CA THR A 36 15.35 -7.36 -4.55
C THR A 36 14.16 -6.44 -4.81
N ILE A 37 14.39 -5.13 -4.76
CA ILE A 37 13.32 -4.14 -4.88
C ILE A 37 13.14 -3.68 -6.32
N VAL A 38 11.91 -3.76 -6.77
CA VAL A 38 11.40 -3.13 -7.99
C VAL A 38 10.29 -2.17 -7.59
N PHE A 39 10.30 -0.97 -8.13
CA PHE A 39 9.21 -0.02 -7.92
C PHE A 39 8.85 0.71 -9.21
N ASN A 40 7.65 1.25 -9.24
CA ASN A 40 7.25 2.15 -10.32
C ASN A 40 6.68 3.46 -9.78
N ASP A 41 6.66 4.45 -10.66
CA ASP A 41 5.87 5.66 -10.49
C ASP A 41 5.39 6.15 -11.86
N ILE A 42 4.44 7.10 -11.87
CA ILE A 42 3.78 7.55 -13.10
C ILE A 42 4.67 8.46 -13.97
N ARG A 43 5.75 9.04 -13.44
CA ARG A 43 6.63 9.99 -14.15
C ARG A 43 8.09 9.68 -13.88
N GLN A 44 8.92 9.88 -14.91
CA GLN A 44 10.38 9.69 -14.83
C GLN A 44 11.01 10.48 -13.68
N GLU A 45 10.61 11.74 -13.48
CA GLU A 45 11.12 12.58 -12.39
C GLU A 45 10.90 11.95 -11.00
N LEU A 46 9.77 11.29 -10.79
CA LEU A 46 9.48 10.61 -9.53
C LEU A 46 10.33 9.33 -9.39
N VAL A 47 10.48 8.58 -10.46
CA VAL A 47 11.35 7.41 -10.48
C VAL A 47 12.80 7.78 -10.19
N ASP A 48 13.32 8.84 -10.82
CA ASP A 48 14.70 9.32 -10.58
C ASP A 48 14.91 9.76 -9.13
N LYS A 49 13.94 10.49 -8.54
CA LYS A 49 13.94 10.85 -7.12
C LYS A 49 13.90 9.62 -6.21
N GLY A 50 13.07 8.64 -6.55
CA GLY A 50 12.98 7.38 -5.82
C GLY A 50 14.31 6.63 -5.83
N LEU A 51 14.92 6.45 -7.01
CA LEU A 51 16.23 5.81 -7.15
C LEU A 51 17.32 6.49 -6.31
N ALA A 52 17.34 7.83 -6.31
CA ALA A 52 18.27 8.60 -5.48
C ALA A 52 18.03 8.35 -3.99
N ALA A 53 16.77 8.34 -3.55
CA ALA A 53 16.41 8.10 -2.15
C ALA A 53 16.74 6.66 -1.70
N TYR A 54 16.48 5.65 -2.53
CA TYR A 54 16.87 4.26 -2.24
C TYR A 54 18.38 4.12 -2.12
N LYS A 55 19.14 4.75 -3.03
CA LYS A 55 20.60 4.76 -2.97
C LYS A 55 21.13 5.43 -1.69
N GLU A 56 20.54 6.53 -1.26
CA GLU A 56 20.88 7.21 -0.01
C GLU A 56 20.57 6.32 1.21
N ALA A 57 19.49 5.55 1.15
CA ALA A 57 19.13 4.55 2.16
C ALA A 57 19.99 3.27 2.11
N GLY A 58 20.94 3.17 1.17
CA GLY A 58 21.78 1.97 1.01
C GLY A 58 21.05 0.79 0.36
N VAL A 59 19.98 1.04 -0.36
CA VAL A 59 19.17 0.04 -1.06
C VAL A 59 19.41 0.13 -2.56
N GLU A 60 19.75 -0.99 -3.20
CA GLU A 60 19.72 -1.13 -4.65
C GLU A 60 18.29 -1.42 -5.10
N ALA A 61 17.72 -0.60 -5.98
CA ALA A 61 16.36 -0.73 -6.45
C ALA A 61 16.26 -0.50 -7.97
N HIS A 62 15.30 -1.15 -8.61
CA HIS A 62 14.99 -1.02 -10.03
C HIS A 62 13.72 -0.18 -10.19
N GLY A 63 13.81 0.95 -10.89
CA GLY A 63 12.69 1.89 -11.07
C GLY A 63 12.13 1.87 -12.48
N TYR A 64 10.80 1.83 -12.60
CA TYR A 64 10.08 1.82 -13.89
C TYR A 64 9.05 2.94 -13.96
N VAL A 65 8.91 3.57 -15.13
CA VAL A 65 7.82 4.52 -15.37
C VAL A 65 6.62 3.76 -15.90
N CYS A 66 5.48 3.83 -15.19
CA CYS A 66 4.26 3.16 -15.61
C CYS A 66 3.04 3.83 -14.95
N ASP A 67 2.03 4.16 -15.74
CA ASP A 67 0.69 4.42 -15.22
C ASP A 67 0.01 3.08 -14.93
N VAL A 68 -0.22 2.78 -13.66
CA VAL A 68 -0.82 1.52 -13.23
C VAL A 68 -2.29 1.36 -13.62
N THR A 69 -2.92 2.39 -14.15
CA THR A 69 -4.28 2.35 -14.71
C THR A 69 -4.30 1.93 -16.18
N ASP A 70 -3.14 1.91 -16.85
CA ASP A 70 -2.98 1.45 -18.23
C ASP A 70 -2.58 -0.03 -18.25
N GLU A 71 -3.51 -0.89 -18.67
CA GLU A 71 -3.30 -2.36 -18.65
C GLU A 71 -2.16 -2.79 -19.58
N ASP A 72 -2.03 -2.20 -20.77
CA ASP A 72 -0.99 -2.57 -21.72
C ASP A 72 0.39 -2.13 -21.21
N ALA A 73 0.48 -0.93 -20.63
CA ALA A 73 1.71 -0.44 -20.00
C ALA A 73 2.14 -1.33 -18.82
N VAL A 74 1.19 -1.76 -17.99
CA VAL A 74 1.45 -2.66 -16.86
C VAL A 74 1.95 -4.02 -17.33
N GLN A 75 1.33 -4.61 -18.35
CA GLN A 75 1.79 -5.88 -18.92
C GLN A 75 3.21 -5.78 -19.49
N ALA A 76 3.51 -4.69 -20.21
CA ALA A 76 4.85 -4.42 -20.74
C ALA A 76 5.88 -4.28 -19.60
N MET A 77 5.56 -3.51 -18.55
CA MET A 77 6.43 -3.34 -17.37
C MET A 77 6.69 -4.68 -16.68
N VAL A 78 5.66 -5.49 -16.41
CA VAL A 78 5.83 -6.79 -15.73
C VAL A 78 6.70 -7.74 -16.57
N LYS A 79 6.52 -7.76 -17.89
CA LYS A 79 7.35 -8.53 -18.81
C LYS A 79 8.82 -8.07 -18.79
N GLN A 80 9.04 -6.76 -18.80
CA GLN A 80 10.39 -6.17 -18.72
C GLN A 80 11.06 -6.53 -17.39
N ILE A 81 10.36 -6.40 -16.26
CA ILE A 81 10.86 -6.80 -14.94
C ILE A 81 11.27 -8.27 -14.93
N ALA A 82 10.44 -9.14 -15.50
CA ALA A 82 10.74 -10.58 -15.54
C ALA A 82 12.03 -10.89 -16.34
N GLN A 83 12.34 -10.10 -17.36
CA GLN A 83 13.54 -10.25 -18.19
C GLN A 83 14.81 -9.66 -17.54
N GLU A 84 14.68 -8.52 -16.87
CA GLU A 84 15.82 -7.75 -16.35
C GLU A 84 16.19 -8.09 -14.91
N VAL A 85 15.19 -8.43 -14.09
CA VAL A 85 15.36 -8.64 -12.64
C VAL A 85 14.97 -10.06 -12.23
N GLY A 86 13.79 -10.52 -12.69
CA GLY A 86 13.24 -11.83 -12.37
C GLY A 86 11.73 -11.81 -12.20
N VAL A 87 11.14 -12.99 -12.12
CA VAL A 87 9.69 -13.13 -11.90
C VAL A 87 9.33 -12.60 -10.52
N ILE A 88 8.30 -11.76 -10.46
CA ILE A 88 7.83 -11.11 -9.24
C ILE A 88 7.26 -12.15 -8.26
N ASP A 89 7.84 -12.21 -7.07
CA ASP A 89 7.38 -13.06 -5.96
C ASP A 89 6.39 -12.35 -5.05
N ILE A 90 6.59 -11.03 -4.88
CA ILE A 90 5.83 -10.19 -3.97
C ILE A 90 5.34 -8.97 -4.74
N LEU A 91 4.03 -8.71 -4.69
CA LEU A 91 3.42 -7.50 -5.18
C LEU A 91 2.85 -6.70 -4.00
N VAL A 92 3.19 -5.42 -3.91
CA VAL A 92 2.53 -4.46 -3.03
C VAL A 92 1.82 -3.41 -3.87
N ASN A 93 0.50 -3.50 -3.95
CA ASN A 93 -0.37 -2.49 -4.55
C ASN A 93 -0.49 -1.31 -3.59
N ASN A 94 0.41 -0.32 -3.73
CA ASN A 94 0.47 0.86 -2.88
C ASN A 94 0.07 2.14 -3.61
N ALA A 95 0.22 2.24 -4.92
CA ALA A 95 -0.20 3.42 -5.67
C ALA A 95 -1.65 3.80 -5.33
N GLY A 96 -1.89 5.06 -5.03
CA GLY A 96 -3.20 5.52 -4.63
C GLY A 96 -3.29 7.04 -4.53
N ILE A 97 -4.49 7.56 -4.69
CA ILE A 97 -4.79 8.99 -4.58
C ILE A 97 -6.00 9.22 -3.67
N ILE A 98 -6.06 10.39 -3.07
CA ILE A 98 -7.23 10.81 -2.30
C ILE A 98 -7.69 12.20 -2.75
N LYS A 99 -8.97 12.34 -3.03
CA LYS A 99 -9.62 13.64 -3.25
C LYS A 99 -10.57 13.91 -2.10
N ARG A 100 -10.39 15.08 -1.48
CA ARG A 100 -11.20 15.52 -0.33
C ARG A 100 -12.19 16.55 -0.82
N ILE A 101 -13.35 16.09 -1.30
CA ILE A 101 -14.40 16.91 -1.93
C ILE A 101 -15.75 16.46 -1.33
N PRO A 102 -16.60 17.40 -0.87
CA PRO A 102 -17.96 17.07 -0.44
C PRO A 102 -18.70 16.30 -1.55
N MET A 103 -19.50 15.31 -1.18
CA MET A 103 -20.14 14.41 -2.14
C MET A 103 -20.97 15.16 -3.20
N CYS A 104 -21.70 16.20 -2.79
CA CYS A 104 -22.53 16.99 -3.70
C CYS A 104 -21.74 17.87 -4.68
N GLU A 105 -20.44 18.08 -4.40
CA GLU A 105 -19.53 18.90 -5.23
C GLU A 105 -18.60 18.04 -6.08
N MET A 106 -18.45 16.74 -5.74
CA MET A 106 -17.59 15.83 -6.46
C MET A 106 -18.18 15.45 -7.82
N THR A 107 -17.44 15.72 -8.89
CA THR A 107 -17.87 15.28 -10.23
C THR A 107 -17.70 13.77 -10.40
N ALA A 108 -18.51 13.18 -11.29
CA ALA A 108 -18.37 11.76 -11.64
C ALA A 108 -16.96 11.41 -12.20
N ALA A 109 -16.32 12.33 -12.92
CA ALA A 109 -14.95 12.15 -13.41
C ALA A 109 -13.93 12.08 -12.27
N GLN A 110 -14.05 12.95 -11.26
CA GLN A 110 -13.20 12.93 -10.08
C GLN A 110 -13.40 11.64 -9.25
N PHE A 111 -14.64 11.17 -9.14
CA PHE A 111 -14.95 9.90 -8.48
C PHE A 111 -14.29 8.73 -9.23
N ARG A 112 -14.49 8.63 -10.55
CA ARG A 112 -13.90 7.58 -11.40
C ARG A 112 -12.39 7.57 -11.27
N GLN A 113 -11.72 8.72 -11.36
CA GLN A 113 -10.26 8.81 -11.25
C GLN A 113 -9.72 8.18 -9.95
N VAL A 114 -10.40 8.37 -8.82
CA VAL A 114 -10.00 7.73 -7.56
C VAL A 114 -10.23 6.22 -7.61
N VAL A 115 -11.37 5.79 -8.16
CA VAL A 115 -11.68 4.35 -8.31
C VAL A 115 -10.69 3.67 -9.26
N ASP A 116 -10.31 4.34 -10.35
CA ASP A 116 -9.36 3.80 -11.32
C ASP A 116 -7.98 3.55 -10.68
N VAL A 117 -7.48 4.49 -9.89
CA VAL A 117 -6.16 4.35 -9.26
C VAL A 117 -6.20 3.44 -8.04
N ASP A 118 -7.23 3.55 -7.18
CA ASP A 118 -7.23 2.90 -5.86
C ASP A 118 -7.91 1.51 -5.84
N LEU A 119 -8.59 1.13 -6.94
CA LEU A 119 -9.27 -0.16 -7.07
C LEU A 119 -8.96 -0.87 -8.39
N ASN A 120 -9.15 -0.20 -9.54
CA ASN A 120 -8.95 -0.85 -10.84
C ASN A 120 -7.46 -1.14 -11.10
N ALA A 121 -6.55 -0.23 -10.75
CA ALA A 121 -5.11 -0.44 -10.91
C ALA A 121 -4.59 -1.63 -10.07
N PRO A 122 -4.92 -1.81 -8.78
CA PRO A 122 -4.62 -3.04 -8.05
C PRO A 122 -5.09 -4.33 -8.74
N PHE A 123 -6.27 -4.31 -9.36
CA PHE A 123 -6.74 -5.44 -10.16
C PHE A 123 -5.84 -5.66 -11.39
N ILE A 124 -5.53 -4.61 -12.16
CA ILE A 124 -4.72 -4.69 -13.37
C ILE A 124 -3.33 -5.23 -13.07
N VAL A 125 -2.65 -4.68 -12.05
CA VAL A 125 -1.30 -5.11 -11.69
C VAL A 125 -1.31 -6.53 -11.13
N SER A 126 -2.28 -6.90 -10.29
CA SER A 126 -2.41 -8.27 -9.78
C SER A 126 -2.63 -9.26 -10.91
N LYS A 127 -3.53 -8.96 -11.85
CA LYS A 127 -3.79 -9.77 -13.06
C LYS A 127 -2.51 -10.00 -13.88
N ALA A 128 -1.64 -9.01 -13.99
CA ALA A 128 -0.41 -9.10 -14.78
C ALA A 128 0.67 -9.98 -14.11
N VAL A 129 0.76 -10.00 -12.76
CA VAL A 129 1.80 -10.77 -12.06
C VAL A 129 1.39 -12.20 -11.73
N ILE A 130 0.10 -12.48 -11.57
CA ILE A 130 -0.43 -13.80 -11.17
C ILE A 130 0.04 -14.94 -12.07
N PRO A 131 0.07 -14.84 -13.40
CA PRO A 131 0.56 -15.93 -14.25
C PRO A 131 1.99 -16.38 -13.90
N GLY A 132 2.90 -15.45 -13.70
CA GLY A 132 4.27 -15.78 -13.28
C GLY A 132 4.34 -16.37 -11.88
N MET A 133 3.50 -15.95 -10.95
CA MET A 133 3.39 -16.56 -9.62
C MET A 133 2.87 -17.99 -9.68
N ILE A 134 1.90 -18.27 -10.56
CA ILE A 134 1.39 -19.64 -10.80
C ILE A 134 2.50 -20.55 -11.32
N GLU A 135 3.27 -20.09 -12.31
CA GLU A 135 4.40 -20.85 -12.87
C GLU A 135 5.46 -21.16 -11.81
N LYS A 136 5.72 -20.21 -10.87
CA LYS A 136 6.64 -20.41 -9.74
C LYS A 136 6.07 -21.29 -8.63
N GLY A 137 4.75 -21.50 -8.58
CA GLY A 137 4.07 -22.23 -7.50
C GLY A 137 4.04 -21.47 -6.15
N HIS A 138 4.22 -20.15 -6.16
CA HIS A 138 4.06 -19.28 -4.99
C HIS A 138 3.92 -17.81 -5.37
N GLY A 139 3.28 -17.03 -4.50
CA GLY A 139 3.18 -15.59 -4.64
C GLY A 139 2.56 -14.91 -3.42
N LYS A 140 2.94 -13.66 -3.20
CA LYS A 140 2.38 -12.80 -2.17
C LYS A 140 1.87 -11.51 -2.78
N ILE A 141 0.59 -11.21 -2.59
CA ILE A 141 -0.04 -9.96 -3.01
C ILE A 141 -0.49 -9.22 -1.76
N ILE A 142 -0.03 -7.99 -1.59
CA ILE A 142 -0.36 -7.12 -0.46
C ILE A 142 -1.03 -5.87 -1.01
N ASN A 143 -2.30 -5.66 -0.68
CA ASN A 143 -3.05 -4.47 -1.05
C ASN A 143 -3.00 -3.43 0.08
N ILE A 144 -2.55 -2.21 -0.20
CA ILE A 144 -2.65 -1.12 0.77
C ILE A 144 -4.10 -0.61 0.79
N CYS A 145 -4.86 -1.20 1.69
CA CYS A 145 -6.22 -0.83 2.03
C CYS A 145 -6.22 0.46 2.87
N SER A 146 -7.18 0.63 3.74
CA SER A 146 -7.28 1.76 4.67
C SER A 146 -8.24 1.40 5.80
N MET A 147 -8.19 2.10 6.92
CA MET A 147 -9.30 2.11 7.87
C MET A 147 -10.63 2.55 7.20
N MET A 148 -10.54 3.32 6.08
CA MET A 148 -11.71 3.65 5.26
C MET A 148 -12.27 2.44 4.47
N SER A 149 -11.66 1.29 4.54
CA SER A 149 -12.28 0.03 4.08
C SER A 149 -13.40 -0.46 5.00
N GLU A 150 -13.50 0.09 6.22
CA GLU A 150 -14.51 -0.22 7.23
C GLU A 150 -15.36 1.01 7.63
N LEU A 151 -14.77 2.19 7.59
CA LEU A 151 -15.39 3.42 8.08
C LEU A 151 -15.68 4.39 6.93
N GLY A 152 -16.74 5.16 7.10
CA GLY A 152 -16.99 6.36 6.30
C GLY A 152 -16.48 7.62 6.99
N ARG A 153 -16.04 8.59 6.18
CA ARG A 153 -15.71 9.94 6.62
C ARG A 153 -16.18 10.95 5.57
N GLU A 154 -16.54 12.13 6.02
CA GLU A 154 -16.89 13.25 5.14
C GLU A 154 -15.80 13.52 4.11
N THR A 155 -16.20 13.96 2.93
CA THR A 155 -15.35 14.42 1.81
C THR A 155 -14.49 13.36 1.10
N VAL A 156 -14.54 12.08 1.49
CA VAL A 156 -13.71 11.01 0.90
C VAL A 156 -14.53 9.86 0.33
N SER A 157 -15.73 10.12 -0.19
CA SER A 157 -16.66 9.09 -0.67
C SER A 157 -16.05 8.16 -1.72
N ALA A 158 -15.35 8.71 -2.72
CA ALA A 158 -14.69 7.92 -3.76
C ALA A 158 -13.58 7.03 -3.19
N TYR A 159 -12.76 7.59 -2.29
CA TYR A 159 -11.67 6.86 -1.65
C TYR A 159 -12.19 5.72 -0.77
N ALA A 160 -13.20 5.97 0.06
CA ALA A 160 -13.80 4.95 0.92
C ALA A 160 -14.45 3.83 0.08
N ALA A 161 -15.17 4.19 -0.99
CA ALA A 161 -15.73 3.21 -1.92
C ALA A 161 -14.64 2.34 -2.57
N ALA A 162 -13.56 2.95 -3.07
CA ALA A 162 -12.44 2.24 -3.68
C ALA A 162 -11.73 1.31 -2.66
N LYS A 163 -11.44 1.80 -1.45
CA LYS A 163 -10.76 0.98 -0.41
C LYS A 163 -11.66 -0.10 0.17
N GLY A 164 -12.99 0.11 0.23
CA GLY A 164 -13.97 -0.95 0.51
C GLY A 164 -13.97 -2.03 -0.57
N GLY A 165 -13.97 -1.63 -1.85
CA GLY A 165 -13.83 -2.52 -3.00
C GLY A 165 -12.52 -3.30 -2.98
N LEU A 166 -11.40 -2.63 -2.67
CA LEU A 166 -10.07 -3.25 -2.59
C LEU A 166 -10.00 -4.32 -1.50
N LYS A 167 -10.66 -4.10 -0.35
CA LYS A 167 -10.83 -5.13 0.68
C LYS A 167 -11.54 -6.37 0.13
N MET A 168 -12.59 -6.19 -0.67
CA MET A 168 -13.30 -7.33 -1.28
C MET A 168 -12.47 -7.99 -2.40
N LEU A 169 -11.76 -7.21 -3.21
CA LEU A 169 -10.84 -7.74 -4.21
C LEU A 169 -9.73 -8.60 -3.57
N THR A 170 -9.21 -8.18 -2.40
CA THR A 170 -8.24 -8.96 -1.62
C THR A 170 -8.78 -10.35 -1.28
N LYS A 171 -10.03 -10.45 -0.84
CA LYS A 171 -10.69 -11.74 -0.55
C LYS A 171 -10.91 -12.58 -1.80
N ASN A 172 -11.28 -11.94 -2.91
CA ASN A 172 -11.53 -12.63 -4.17
C ASN A 172 -10.25 -13.27 -4.74
N ILE A 173 -9.15 -12.50 -4.80
CA ILE A 173 -7.86 -13.03 -5.24
C ILE A 173 -7.41 -14.18 -4.33
N ALA A 174 -7.56 -14.01 -3.01
CA ALA A 174 -7.22 -15.07 -2.05
C ALA A 174 -8.02 -16.35 -2.25
N SER A 175 -9.29 -16.23 -2.58
CA SER A 175 -10.18 -17.38 -2.85
C SER A 175 -9.87 -18.07 -4.18
N GLU A 176 -9.56 -17.30 -5.22
CA GLU A 176 -9.40 -17.80 -6.58
C GLU A 176 -8.02 -18.43 -6.79
N TYR A 177 -6.98 -17.90 -6.15
CA TYR A 177 -5.58 -18.30 -6.40
C TYR A 177 -4.91 -18.99 -5.21
N GLY A 178 -5.63 -19.25 -4.13
CA GLY A 178 -5.09 -19.91 -2.94
C GLY A 178 -4.54 -21.32 -3.19
N GLU A 179 -5.14 -22.07 -4.10
CA GLU A 179 -4.69 -23.41 -4.49
C GLU A 179 -3.33 -23.42 -5.22
N TYR A 180 -2.94 -22.30 -5.82
CA TYR A 180 -1.63 -22.12 -6.46
C TYR A 180 -0.57 -21.62 -5.48
N ASN A 181 -0.82 -21.70 -4.16
CA ASN A 181 0.06 -21.15 -3.13
C ASN A 181 0.30 -19.64 -3.28
N ILE A 182 -0.71 -18.91 -3.74
CA ILE A 182 -0.71 -17.45 -3.82
C ILE A 182 -1.60 -16.90 -2.71
N GLN A 183 -1.04 -16.08 -1.82
CA GLN A 183 -1.80 -15.43 -0.77
C GLN A 183 -1.99 -13.95 -1.10
N CYS A 184 -3.24 -13.50 -1.06
CA CYS A 184 -3.58 -12.09 -1.16
C CYS A 184 -4.08 -11.57 0.20
N LYS A 185 -3.47 -10.48 0.66
CA LYS A 185 -3.72 -9.90 1.97
C LYS A 185 -3.77 -8.39 1.87
N GLY A 186 -4.30 -7.72 2.88
CA GLY A 186 -4.32 -6.27 2.97
C GLY A 186 -3.56 -5.75 4.18
N ILE A 187 -3.00 -4.56 4.06
CA ILE A 187 -2.66 -3.69 5.19
C ILE A 187 -3.67 -2.56 5.19
N GLY A 188 -4.31 -2.31 6.34
CA GLY A 188 -5.24 -1.20 6.52
C GLY A 188 -4.64 -0.12 7.41
N PRO A 189 -3.90 0.86 6.86
CA PRO A 189 -3.32 1.92 7.67
C PRO A 189 -4.40 2.81 8.30
N GLY A 190 -4.12 3.29 9.50
CA GLY A 190 -4.80 4.45 10.08
C GLY A 190 -4.29 5.76 9.47
N TYR A 191 -4.15 6.79 10.29
CA TYR A 191 -3.57 8.06 9.86
C TYR A 191 -2.05 8.01 10.01
N ILE A 192 -1.34 8.03 8.88
CA ILE A 192 0.11 7.92 8.80
C ILE A 192 0.73 9.25 8.39
N GLU A 193 1.84 9.60 9.02
CA GLU A 193 2.66 10.75 8.68
C GLU A 193 3.36 10.53 7.34
N THR A 194 2.95 11.29 6.32
CA THR A 194 3.51 11.27 4.97
C THR A 194 3.55 12.69 4.41
N PRO A 195 4.26 12.96 3.33
CA PRO A 195 4.18 14.25 2.63
C PRO A 195 2.73 14.63 2.25
N GLN A 196 1.90 13.66 1.87
CA GLN A 196 0.49 13.87 1.51
C GLN A 196 -0.38 14.32 2.69
N THR A 197 -0.01 13.96 3.92
CA THR A 197 -0.75 14.33 5.15
C THR A 197 -0.11 15.49 5.89
N ALA A 198 1.07 15.98 5.47
CA ALA A 198 1.78 17.07 6.12
C ALA A 198 0.91 18.33 6.31
N PRO A 199 0.15 18.82 5.30
CA PRO A 199 -0.69 20.01 5.48
C PRO A 199 -1.76 19.86 6.58
N LEU A 200 -2.16 18.65 6.92
CA LEU A 200 -3.16 18.37 7.96
C LEU A 200 -2.57 18.38 9.37
N ARG A 201 -1.24 18.50 9.48
CA ARG A 201 -0.47 18.48 10.74
C ARG A 201 0.33 19.77 10.97
N GLU A 202 0.29 20.71 10.03
CA GLU A 202 0.94 22.00 10.16
C GLU A 202 0.38 22.75 11.38
N ARG A 203 1.29 23.43 12.11
CA ARG A 203 0.87 24.28 13.23
C ARG A 203 0.22 25.55 12.70
N GLN A 204 -0.81 25.99 13.41
CA GLN A 204 -1.49 27.27 13.16
C GLN A 204 -0.54 28.45 13.48
N ALA A 205 -0.88 29.64 13.02
CA ALA A 205 -0.09 30.84 13.24
C ALA A 205 0.11 31.18 14.74
N ASP A 206 -0.83 30.76 15.60
CA ASP A 206 -0.76 30.91 17.07
C ASP A 206 0.03 29.79 17.76
N GLY A 207 0.67 28.88 17.00
CA GLY A 207 1.40 27.72 17.49
C GLY A 207 0.54 26.54 17.92
N SER A 208 -0.78 26.64 17.85
CA SER A 208 -1.69 25.53 18.15
C SER A 208 -1.61 24.42 17.08
N ARG A 209 -2.07 23.22 17.43
CA ARG A 209 -2.19 22.12 16.47
C ARG A 209 -3.31 22.39 15.48
N HIS A 210 -3.14 21.94 14.23
CA HIS A 210 -4.21 21.95 13.24
C HIS A 210 -5.46 21.24 13.81
N PRO A 211 -6.69 21.74 13.60
CA PRO A 211 -7.91 21.11 14.15
C PRO A 211 -8.07 19.64 13.75
N PHE A 212 -7.68 19.29 12.53
CA PHE A 212 -7.72 17.91 12.07
C PHE A 212 -6.68 17.01 12.78
N ASP A 213 -5.48 17.53 13.07
CA ASP A 213 -4.47 16.84 13.88
C ASP A 213 -5.00 16.54 15.29
N GLN A 214 -5.61 17.54 15.94
CA GLN A 214 -6.25 17.34 17.25
C GLN A 214 -7.33 16.27 17.19
N PHE A 215 -8.19 16.31 16.16
CA PHE A 215 -9.25 15.31 15.95
C PHE A 215 -8.68 13.90 15.83
N ILE A 216 -7.63 13.71 15.01
CA ILE A 216 -7.03 12.39 14.80
C ILE A 216 -6.39 11.86 16.08
N ILE A 217 -5.62 12.68 16.79
CA ILE A 217 -5.01 12.28 18.06
C ILE A 217 -6.07 11.89 19.09
N ALA A 218 -7.17 12.64 19.16
CA ALA A 218 -8.26 12.33 20.08
C ALA A 218 -9.01 11.04 19.75
N LYS A 219 -9.07 10.67 18.45
CA LYS A 219 -9.75 9.47 17.94
C LYS A 219 -8.85 8.23 17.91
N THR A 220 -7.55 8.40 17.97
CA THR A 220 -6.60 7.28 17.96
C THR A 220 -6.25 6.86 19.38
N PRO A 221 -6.52 5.64 19.83
CA PRO A 221 -6.16 5.17 21.18
C PRO A 221 -4.68 5.31 21.49
N ALA A 222 -3.79 5.09 20.49
CA ALA A 222 -2.35 5.30 20.63
C ALA A 222 -1.95 6.77 20.83
N ALA A 223 -2.90 7.73 20.73
CA ALA A 223 -2.73 9.18 20.93
C ALA A 223 -1.64 9.82 20.05
N ARG A 224 -1.39 9.26 18.87
CA ARG A 224 -0.45 9.77 17.87
C ARG A 224 -0.88 9.39 16.44
N TRP A 225 -0.31 10.04 15.46
CA TRP A 225 -0.25 9.52 14.10
C TRP A 225 0.67 8.30 14.07
N GLY A 226 0.43 7.39 13.15
CA GLY A 226 1.40 6.38 12.80
C GLY A 226 2.51 6.98 11.94
N THR A 227 3.67 6.34 11.93
CA THR A 227 4.75 6.64 10.99
C THR A 227 4.77 5.61 9.87
N THR A 228 5.54 5.85 8.82
CA THR A 228 5.70 4.86 7.75
C THR A 228 6.37 3.58 8.25
N GLU A 229 7.24 3.68 9.27
CA GLU A 229 7.93 2.56 9.91
C GLU A 229 6.97 1.63 10.65
N ASP A 230 5.85 2.14 11.18
CA ASP A 230 4.81 1.30 11.81
C ASP A 230 4.22 0.26 10.82
N LEU A 231 4.35 0.49 9.51
CA LEU A 231 3.84 -0.39 8.46
C LEU A 231 4.87 -1.42 7.96
N VAL A 232 6.16 -1.19 8.23
CA VAL A 232 7.25 -2.02 7.70
C VAL A 232 7.19 -3.46 8.23
N GLY A 233 7.14 -3.63 9.55
CA GLY A 233 7.05 -4.96 10.17
C GLY A 233 5.85 -5.77 9.68
N PRO A 234 4.63 -5.22 9.69
CA PRO A 234 3.45 -5.83 9.09
C PRO A 234 3.63 -6.22 7.62
N ALA A 235 4.26 -5.37 6.80
CA ALA A 235 4.49 -5.65 5.39
C ALA A 235 5.47 -6.80 5.18
N VAL A 236 6.59 -6.83 5.90
CA VAL A 236 7.57 -7.93 5.87
C VAL A 236 6.92 -9.24 6.33
N PHE A 237 6.16 -9.23 7.43
CA PHE A 237 5.40 -10.40 7.88
C PHE A 237 4.47 -10.94 6.78
N LEU A 238 3.65 -10.07 6.17
CA LEU A 238 2.68 -10.48 5.15
C LEU A 238 3.35 -10.92 3.84
N ALA A 239 4.57 -10.47 3.55
CA ALA A 239 5.36 -10.87 2.39
C ALA A 239 6.11 -12.19 2.59
N SER A 240 6.38 -12.57 3.85
CA SER A 240 7.24 -13.69 4.20
C SER A 240 6.48 -15.02 4.34
N ASP A 241 7.24 -16.11 4.48
CA ASP A 241 6.70 -17.46 4.70
C ASP A 241 6.01 -17.60 6.07
N ALA A 242 6.34 -16.75 7.05
CA ALA A 242 5.66 -16.69 8.34
C ALA A 242 4.15 -16.45 8.24
N SER A 243 3.67 -15.94 7.08
CA SER A 243 2.26 -15.65 6.81
C SER A 243 1.61 -16.56 5.76
N ASN A 244 2.18 -17.75 5.48
CA ASN A 244 1.69 -18.66 4.43
C ASN A 244 0.23 -19.10 4.61
N PHE A 245 -0.28 -19.12 5.85
CA PHE A 245 -1.68 -19.47 6.13
C PHE A 245 -2.59 -18.26 6.41
N VAL A 246 -2.04 -17.05 6.31
CA VAL A 246 -2.82 -15.80 6.35
C VAL A 246 -3.25 -15.45 4.93
N ASN A 247 -4.54 -15.54 4.62
CA ASN A 247 -5.06 -15.26 3.27
C ASN A 247 -6.42 -14.57 3.35
N GLY A 248 -6.71 -13.63 2.45
CA GLY A 248 -7.98 -12.89 2.38
C GLY A 248 -8.23 -11.91 3.54
N HIS A 249 -7.27 -11.70 4.43
CA HIS A 249 -7.39 -10.84 5.61
C HIS A 249 -6.76 -9.46 5.38
N VAL A 250 -7.34 -8.44 6.00
CA VAL A 250 -6.76 -7.09 6.09
C VAL A 250 -6.27 -6.87 7.51
N LEU A 251 -4.96 -6.72 7.67
CA LEU A 251 -4.32 -6.37 8.94
C LEU A 251 -4.37 -4.85 9.12
N TYR A 252 -5.18 -4.38 10.08
CA TYR A 252 -5.28 -2.96 10.39
C TYR A 252 -4.12 -2.51 11.28
N VAL A 253 -3.40 -1.49 10.81
CA VAL A 253 -2.27 -0.85 11.49
C VAL A 253 -2.65 0.62 11.72
N ASP A 254 -3.50 0.86 12.69
CA ASP A 254 -4.27 2.09 12.83
C ASP A 254 -4.20 2.74 14.23
N GLY A 255 -3.33 2.23 15.11
CA GLY A 255 -3.23 2.72 16.49
C GLY A 255 -4.47 2.47 17.33
N GLY A 256 -5.37 1.58 16.88
CA GLY A 256 -6.58 1.16 17.56
C GLY A 256 -7.83 1.95 17.20
N ILE A 257 -7.81 2.77 16.15
CA ILE A 257 -9.01 3.56 15.74
C ILE A 257 -10.22 2.66 15.51
N LEU A 258 -10.06 1.53 14.83
CA LEU A 258 -11.17 0.59 14.57
C LEU A 258 -11.59 -0.23 15.77
N ALA A 259 -10.80 -0.23 16.83
CA ALA A 259 -11.01 -1.12 17.99
C ALA A 259 -11.82 -0.47 19.11
N TYR A 260 -12.15 0.82 19.04
CA TYR A 260 -12.79 1.47 20.19
C TYR A 260 -13.86 2.49 19.85
N ILE A 261 -14.80 2.67 20.78
CA ILE A 261 -15.95 3.55 20.63
C ILE A 261 -15.64 5.02 20.96
N GLY A 262 -14.59 5.29 21.71
CA GLY A 262 -14.22 6.63 22.17
C GLY A 262 -13.73 6.64 23.63
N LYS A 263 -13.16 7.78 24.07
CA LYS A 263 -12.78 7.98 25.48
C LYS A 263 -14.00 8.22 26.33
N GLN A 264 -14.07 7.57 27.47
CA GLN A 264 -15.08 7.85 28.48
C GLN A 264 -14.85 9.26 29.05
N PRO A 265 -15.90 10.08 29.21
CA PRO A 265 -15.79 11.35 29.96
C PRO A 265 -15.24 11.12 31.36
N LYS A 266 -14.36 12.03 31.80
CA LYS A 266 -13.86 12.04 33.18
C LYS A 266 -14.82 12.80 34.07
#